data_77b81ac39872a2a213988f9b3ee1f12d
#
_entry.id   77b81ac39872a2a213988f9b3ee1f12d
#
_cell.length_a   1.000
_cell.length_b   1.000
_cell.length_c   1.000
_cell.angle_alpha   90.00
_cell.angle_beta   90.00
_cell.angle_gamma   90.00
#
_symmetry.space_group_name_H-M   'P 1'
#
loop_
_entity.id
_entity.type
_entity.pdbx_description
1 polymer ?
#
loop_
_entity_poly.entity_id
_entity_poly.type
_entity_poly.pdbx_seq_one_letter_code
_entity_poly.pdbx_strand_id
1 'polypeptide(L)'
;KTNFNIQQVKGEILLVSQFTLCAETKKGNRPSFVNAMEPNEAKKLFNKLFDALIISGVKVFKGKFRSMMDVKLNNIGPMTIILDTNNAK
;
A
#
# COMPACT_ATOMS: atom_id res chain seq x y z
N LYS A 1 13.08 13.95 11.88
CA LYS A 1 12.59 13.04 12.91
C LYS A 1 11.10 13.22 13.12
N THR A 2 10.37 12.12 13.08
CA THR A 2 8.91 12.15 13.17
C THR A 2 8.47 12.00 14.63
N ASN A 3 7.91 13.05 15.20
CA ASN A 3 7.46 13.06 16.58
C ASN A 3 5.95 12.85 16.74
N PHE A 4 5.20 12.88 15.63
CA PHE A 4 3.75 12.76 15.65
C PHE A 4 3.30 11.64 14.75
N ASN A 5 2.24 10.92 15.13
CA ASN A 5 1.59 9.97 14.26
C ASN A 5 0.50 10.69 13.43
N ILE A 6 -0.08 9.96 12.46
CA ILE A 6 -1.06 10.54 11.55
C ILE A 6 -2.34 10.99 12.27
N GLN A 7 -2.73 10.30 13.34
CA GLN A 7 -3.92 10.65 14.12
C GLN A 7 -3.72 11.97 14.87
N GLN A 8 -2.53 12.18 15.41
CA GLN A 8 -2.22 13.39 16.17
C GLN A 8 -2.26 14.65 15.32
N VAL A 9 -1.85 14.55 14.06
CA VAL A 9 -1.85 15.67 13.13
C VAL A 9 -3.13 15.76 12.30
N LYS A 10 -4.09 14.88 12.54
CA LYS A 10 -5.34 14.78 11.77
C LYS A 10 -5.10 14.60 10.28
N GLY A 11 -4.09 13.82 9.95
CA GLY A 11 -3.75 13.51 8.57
C GLY A 11 -4.73 12.54 7.93
N GLU A 12 -4.55 12.33 6.65
CA GLU A 12 -5.38 11.43 5.84
C GLU A 12 -4.50 10.40 5.17
N ILE A 13 -5.08 9.25 4.85
CA ILE A 13 -4.37 8.15 4.19
C ILE A 13 -4.97 7.94 2.80
N LEU A 14 -4.12 7.76 1.81
CA LEU A 14 -4.52 7.24 0.50
C LEU A 14 -3.98 5.81 0.40
N LEU A 15 -4.89 4.86 0.32
CA LEU A 15 -4.55 3.44 0.25
C LEU A 15 -4.63 2.96 -1.21
N VAL A 16 -3.52 2.47 -1.72
CA VAL A 16 -3.39 2.03 -3.12
C VAL A 16 -2.87 0.61 -3.15
N SER A 17 -3.58 -0.26 -3.88
CA SER A 17 -3.08 -1.61 -4.13
C SER A 17 -2.07 -1.56 -5.29
N GLN A 18 -0.99 -2.35 -5.18
CA GLN A 18 0.04 -2.37 -6.21
C GLN A 18 0.74 -3.73 -6.23
N PHE A 19 0.33 -4.60 -7.16
CA PHE A 19 0.93 -5.93 -7.28
C PHE A 19 2.30 -5.89 -7.94
N THR A 20 2.62 -4.85 -8.71
CA THR A 20 3.91 -4.75 -9.40
C THR A 20 5.09 -4.65 -8.44
N LEU A 21 4.84 -4.32 -7.17
CA LEU A 21 5.88 -4.35 -6.14
C LEU A 21 6.41 -5.78 -5.89
N CYS A 22 5.66 -6.80 -6.31
CA CYS A 22 6.04 -8.19 -6.19
C CYS A 22 6.75 -8.72 -7.45
N ALA A 23 7.14 -7.85 -8.37
CA ALA A 23 7.75 -8.25 -9.63
C ALA A 23 9.06 -8.99 -9.39
N GLU A 24 9.26 -10.07 -10.15
CA GLU A 24 10.46 -10.88 -10.15
C GLU A 24 11.10 -10.80 -11.53
N THR A 25 12.36 -10.40 -11.60
CA THR A 25 13.07 -10.22 -12.87
C THR A 25 14.29 -11.11 -13.03
N LYS A 26 14.47 -12.06 -12.13
CA LYS A 26 15.67 -12.91 -12.12
C LYS A 26 15.77 -13.84 -13.34
N LYS A 27 14.66 -14.15 -13.99
CA LYS A 27 14.61 -15.12 -15.09
C LYS A 27 14.44 -14.49 -16.46
N GLY A 28 14.88 -13.25 -16.63
CA GLY A 28 14.82 -12.61 -17.94
C GLY A 28 14.46 -11.14 -17.82
N ASN A 29 14.14 -10.56 -18.99
CA ASN A 29 13.85 -9.12 -19.07
C ASN A 29 12.40 -8.78 -18.74
N ARG A 30 11.53 -9.79 -18.65
CA ARG A 30 10.13 -9.60 -18.31
C ARG A 30 9.91 -9.78 -16.81
N PRO A 31 9.22 -8.85 -16.14
CA PRO A 31 8.85 -9.05 -14.75
C PRO A 31 7.93 -10.26 -14.62
N SER A 32 8.12 -11.04 -13.58
CA SER A 32 7.22 -12.11 -13.18
C SER A 32 6.54 -11.72 -11.86
N PHE A 33 5.27 -12.08 -11.71
CA PHE A 33 4.47 -11.74 -10.54
C PHE A 33 4.07 -13.00 -9.76
N VAL A 34 4.88 -14.07 -9.84
CA VAL A 34 4.57 -15.32 -9.16
C VAL A 34 4.48 -15.17 -7.64
N ASN A 35 5.15 -14.17 -7.09
CA ASN A 35 5.10 -13.90 -5.64
C ASN A 35 3.93 -13.01 -5.24
N ALA A 36 3.18 -12.49 -6.21
CA ALA A 36 2.01 -11.70 -5.91
C ALA A 36 0.86 -12.59 -5.43
N MET A 37 0.10 -12.10 -4.46
CA MET A 37 -1.06 -12.81 -3.95
C MET A 37 -2.11 -12.97 -5.05
N GLU A 38 -2.84 -14.09 -5.03
CA GLU A 38 -3.96 -14.32 -5.94
C GLU A 38 -4.95 -13.15 -5.85
N PRO A 39 -5.48 -12.64 -6.99
CA PRO A 39 -6.25 -11.39 -6.99
C PRO A 39 -7.44 -11.36 -6.05
N ASN A 40 -8.23 -12.42 -5.95
CA ASN A 40 -9.40 -12.42 -5.07
C ASN A 40 -9.01 -12.37 -3.61
N GLU A 41 -7.96 -13.09 -3.24
CA GLU A 41 -7.42 -13.07 -1.88
C GLU A 41 -6.80 -11.70 -1.56
N ALA A 42 -6.11 -11.12 -2.53
CA ALA A 42 -5.52 -9.80 -2.38
C ALA A 42 -6.59 -8.73 -2.16
N LYS A 43 -7.70 -8.81 -2.90
CA LYS A 43 -8.81 -7.87 -2.73
C LYS A 43 -9.42 -7.98 -1.34
N LYS A 44 -9.59 -9.19 -0.83
CA LYS A 44 -10.11 -9.40 0.52
C LYS A 44 -9.19 -8.78 1.57
N LEU A 45 -7.88 -9.00 1.44
CA LEU A 45 -6.91 -8.45 2.37
C LEU A 45 -6.86 -6.94 2.30
N PHE A 46 -6.92 -6.38 1.09
CA PHE A 46 -6.94 -4.94 0.87
C PHE A 46 -8.15 -4.30 1.56
N ASN A 47 -9.33 -4.90 1.40
CA ASN A 47 -10.55 -4.39 2.03
C ASN A 47 -10.50 -4.53 3.56
N LYS A 48 -9.91 -5.60 4.07
CA LYS A 48 -9.69 -5.77 5.51
C LYS A 48 -8.80 -4.66 6.07
N LEU A 49 -7.73 -4.34 5.37
CA LEU A 49 -6.83 -3.26 5.78
C LEU A 49 -7.57 -1.92 5.77
N PHE A 50 -8.33 -1.65 4.72
CA PHE A 50 -9.13 -0.42 4.63
C PHE A 50 -10.08 -0.30 5.82
N ASP A 51 -10.83 -1.37 6.13
CA ASP A 51 -11.78 -1.36 7.24
C ASP A 51 -11.07 -1.14 8.58
N ALA A 52 -9.92 -1.77 8.78
CA ALA A 52 -9.14 -1.60 10.01
C ALA A 52 -8.67 -0.15 10.17
N LEU A 53 -8.26 0.49 9.08
CA LEU A 53 -7.84 1.89 9.11
C LEU A 53 -9.01 2.81 9.42
N ILE A 54 -10.18 2.56 8.83
CA ILE A 54 -11.39 3.34 9.13
C ILE A 54 -11.75 3.23 10.61
N ILE A 55 -11.71 2.03 11.17
CA ILE A 55 -12.03 1.79 12.58
C ILE A 55 -11.08 2.57 13.49
N SER A 56 -9.83 2.75 13.08
CA SER A 56 -8.85 3.50 13.86
C SER A 56 -9.16 4.99 13.97
N GLY A 57 -10.13 5.49 13.21
CA GLY A 57 -10.54 6.90 13.26
C GLY A 57 -9.82 7.81 12.28
N VAL A 58 -8.97 7.26 11.42
CA VAL A 58 -8.26 8.04 10.40
C VAL A 58 -9.12 8.12 9.14
N LYS A 59 -9.12 9.28 8.50
CA LYS A 59 -9.81 9.44 7.21
C LYS A 59 -8.99 8.74 6.12
N VAL A 60 -9.61 7.77 5.45
CA VAL A 60 -8.92 6.95 4.46
C VAL A 60 -9.65 7.02 3.13
N PHE A 61 -8.89 7.25 2.07
CA PHE A 61 -9.36 7.16 0.70
C PHE A 61 -8.70 5.94 0.06
N LYS A 62 -9.37 5.29 -0.87
CA LYS A 62 -8.77 4.19 -1.62
C LYS A 62 -9.12 4.28 -3.08
N GLY A 63 -8.19 3.83 -3.94
CA GLY A 63 -8.45 3.64 -5.34
C GLY A 63 -9.21 2.34 -5.58
N LYS A 64 -9.72 2.19 -6.80
CA LYS A 64 -10.37 0.95 -7.21
C LYS A 64 -9.31 -0.14 -7.36
N PHE A 65 -9.56 -1.29 -6.78
CA PHE A 65 -8.62 -2.41 -6.81
C PHE A 65 -8.35 -2.84 -8.26
N ARG A 66 -7.07 -2.98 -8.62
CA ARG A 66 -6.60 -3.39 -9.95
C ARG A 66 -7.03 -2.47 -11.09
N SER A 67 -7.38 -1.24 -10.80
CA SER A 67 -7.66 -0.25 -11.85
C SER A 67 -6.38 0.46 -12.27
N MET A 68 -6.36 0.92 -13.50
CA MET A 68 -5.36 1.89 -13.91
C MET A 68 -5.66 3.21 -13.21
N MET A 69 -4.66 3.75 -12.54
CA MET A 69 -4.80 5.01 -11.82
C MET A 69 -3.59 5.89 -12.09
N ASP A 70 -3.86 7.18 -12.17
CA ASP A 70 -2.81 8.18 -12.19
C ASP A 70 -2.77 8.83 -10.80
N VAL A 71 -1.74 8.51 -10.04
CA VAL A 71 -1.60 9.03 -8.69
C VAL A 71 -0.63 10.21 -8.71
N LYS A 72 -1.17 11.39 -8.45
CA LYS A 72 -0.37 12.62 -8.38
C LYS A 72 -0.17 12.99 -6.92
N LEU A 73 1.07 13.18 -6.55
CA LEU A 73 1.40 13.55 -5.18
C LEU A 73 2.63 14.45 -5.14
N ASN A 74 2.79 15.12 -4.03
CA ASN A 74 3.99 15.91 -3.76
C ASN A 74 4.62 15.35 -2.49
N ASN A 75 5.78 14.69 -2.65
CA ASN A 75 6.46 14.05 -1.53
C ASN A 75 7.40 15.04 -0.87
N ILE A 76 6.96 15.61 0.23
CA ILE A 76 7.69 16.65 0.97
C ILE A 76 8.42 16.02 2.16
N GLY A 77 9.67 16.33 2.27
CA GLY A 77 10.49 15.87 3.36
C GLY A 77 11.40 14.70 3.07
N PRO A 78 11.50 14.14 1.81
CA PRO A 78 10.71 12.95 1.47
C PRO A 78 11.02 11.83 2.43
N MET A 79 10.04 10.96 2.70
CA MET A 79 10.22 9.80 3.57
C MET A 79 9.51 8.59 2.95
N THR A 80 10.21 7.48 2.87
CA THR A 80 9.65 6.20 2.42
C THR A 80 10.04 5.12 3.41
N ILE A 81 9.05 4.37 3.87
CA ILE A 81 9.26 3.27 4.80
C ILE A 81 8.67 2.01 4.17
N ILE A 82 9.47 0.95 4.08
CA ILE A 82 9.04 -0.34 3.54
C ILE A 82 8.80 -1.28 4.71
N LEU A 83 7.59 -1.83 4.78
CA LEU A 83 7.22 -2.82 5.78
C LEU A 83 6.83 -4.11 5.09
N ASP A 84 7.50 -5.19 5.42
CA ASP A 84 7.22 -6.52 4.87
C ASP A 84 6.91 -7.45 6.04
N THR A 85 5.70 -7.99 6.07
CA THR A 85 5.26 -8.84 7.16
C THR A 85 6.06 -10.14 7.25
N ASN A 86 6.62 -10.60 6.13
CA ASN A 86 7.47 -11.79 6.12
C ASN A 86 8.82 -11.54 6.80
N ASN A 87 9.26 -10.29 6.87
CA ASN A 87 10.53 -9.90 7.46
C ASN A 87 10.37 -9.11 8.75
N ALA A 88 9.13 -8.84 9.15
CA ALA A 88 8.86 -8.10 10.39
C ALA A 88 9.15 -9.00 11.60
N LYS A 89 9.89 -8.49 12.52
CA LYS A 89 10.24 -9.19 13.76
C LYS A 89 9.82 -8.39 14.98
#